data_55934619bd10ff127248d636b9503c78
#
_entry.id   55934619bd10ff127248d636b9503c78
#
_cell.length_a   1.000
_cell.length_b   1.000
_cell.length_c   1.000
_cell.angle_alpha   90.00
_cell.angle_beta   90.00
_cell.angle_gamma   90.00
#
_symmetry.space_group_name_H-M   'P 1'
#
loop_
_entity.id
_entity.type
_entity.pdbx_description
1 polymer ?
#
loop_
_entity_poly.entity_id
_entity_poly.type
_entity_poly.pdbx_seq_one_letter_code
_entity_poly.pdbx_strand_id
1 'polypeptide(L)'
;MFIFNNEVLSDVRFVVPVSTGESESKKAIPAHKFVLAISSPVFYAMFYGQMAETTDSVELPDCDYESLLELFRFMYTDEANLSGSNVMQVLYLANKYIVPSLAEKCTEYLRENLKASNVFCLLPHAQKFEDKDLEDRCWEVIEKQTEEAVTSDEFVTVERTVVEAVVKRERLNVKEVELFKAVDRWATKESERQGIALDSDAKRQILGETIVKFIRFPLMSQKEFVSFVFDANILTFKEISHVMKHFSGILTTPLPFLEAPRIARFYQCKRFVQVTSKNNLWGYTSSSADRILFTVNKAIKLHGIQHFGSVGGQYTVSTEIKNAADGSLVKQSGFYTSEKDETSAYYGYVVLFDHPVGLVEKKEYELASLIKGPSSCYGEEGQTPIEADGVQFIFRSSPVSSNGTNDKRGQFPIFLFSLV
;
A
#
# COMPACT_ATOMS: atom_id res chain seq x y z
N MET A 1 -30.35 -24.84 4.30
CA MET A 1 -30.15 -26.26 4.65
C MET A 1 -30.70 -26.51 6.07
N PHE A 2 -31.50 -27.54 6.26
CA PHE A 2 -32.35 -27.71 7.46
C PHE A 2 -31.57 -27.99 8.77
N ILE A 3 -30.44 -28.69 8.69
CA ILE A 3 -29.69 -29.15 9.88
C ILE A 3 -28.54 -28.23 10.32
N PHE A 4 -28.18 -27.21 9.54
CA PHE A 4 -27.11 -26.26 9.90
C PHE A 4 -27.55 -25.36 11.04
N ASN A 5 -26.70 -25.21 12.07
CA ASN A 5 -26.96 -24.43 13.28
C ASN A 5 -28.33 -24.76 13.92
N ASN A 6 -28.66 -26.04 13.99
CA ASN A 6 -29.93 -26.55 14.46
C ASN A 6 -29.70 -27.72 15.40
N GLU A 7 -30.45 -27.81 16.49
CA GLU A 7 -30.40 -28.87 17.49
C GLU A 7 -30.90 -30.21 16.96
N VAL A 8 -31.59 -30.25 15.84
CA VAL A 8 -32.18 -31.49 15.26
C VAL A 8 -31.08 -32.44 14.87
N LEU A 9 -31.05 -33.62 15.53
CA LEU A 9 -30.05 -34.68 15.38
C LEU A 9 -28.61 -34.26 15.70
N SER A 10 -28.40 -33.08 16.34
CA SER A 10 -27.07 -32.69 16.77
C SER A 10 -26.53 -33.66 17.85
N ASP A 11 -25.28 -34.06 17.69
CA ASP A 11 -24.57 -35.00 18.59
C ASP A 11 -23.26 -34.41 19.15
N VAL A 12 -23.04 -33.11 18.89
CA VAL A 12 -21.92 -32.33 19.45
C VAL A 12 -22.30 -30.82 19.52
N ARG A 13 -21.72 -30.13 20.52
CA ARG A 13 -21.84 -28.67 20.67
C ARG A 13 -20.45 -28.06 20.80
N PHE A 14 -20.23 -26.94 20.08
CA PHE A 14 -19.01 -26.15 20.19
C PHE A 14 -19.27 -24.90 21.01
N VAL A 15 -18.51 -24.72 22.08
CA VAL A 15 -18.63 -23.60 23.00
C VAL A 15 -17.50 -22.62 22.75
N VAL A 16 -17.85 -21.41 22.34
CA VAL A 16 -16.88 -20.36 22.00
C VAL A 16 -17.13 -19.09 22.82
N PRO A 17 -16.08 -18.33 23.14
CA PRO A 17 -16.23 -17.03 23.81
C PRO A 17 -16.92 -16.04 22.87
N VAL A 18 -17.73 -15.14 23.45
CA VAL A 18 -18.30 -13.99 22.76
C VAL A 18 -17.85 -12.76 23.51
N SER A 19 -17.04 -11.94 22.86
CA SER A 19 -16.60 -10.66 23.41
C SER A 19 -17.73 -9.61 23.27
N THR A 20 -18.54 -9.47 24.30
CA THR A 20 -19.44 -8.34 24.46
C THR A 20 -18.90 -7.49 25.61
N GLY A 21 -18.20 -6.42 25.27
CA GLY A 21 -17.60 -5.31 26.05
C GLY A 21 -17.52 -5.31 27.59
N GLU A 22 -18.34 -6.03 28.35
CA GLU A 22 -18.36 -6.02 29.82
C GLU A 22 -18.55 -7.40 30.52
N SER A 23 -18.76 -8.49 29.77
CA SER A 23 -18.82 -9.82 30.35
C SER A 23 -18.40 -10.91 29.36
N GLU A 24 -17.57 -11.84 29.80
CA GLU A 24 -17.26 -13.08 29.06
C GLU A 24 -18.52 -13.95 29.02
N SER A 25 -19.25 -13.92 27.92
CA SER A 25 -20.34 -14.84 27.64
C SER A 25 -19.86 -15.94 26.68
N LYS A 26 -20.34 -17.16 26.87
CA LYS A 26 -20.08 -18.27 25.96
C LYS A 26 -21.34 -18.57 25.15
N LYS A 27 -21.19 -18.81 23.84
CA LYS A 27 -22.26 -19.30 22.97
C LYS A 27 -21.95 -20.71 22.49
N ALA A 28 -22.99 -21.50 22.33
CA ALA A 28 -22.88 -22.86 21.80
C ALA A 28 -23.41 -22.93 20.36
N ILE A 29 -22.70 -23.65 19.51
CA ILE A 29 -23.11 -23.99 18.14
C ILE A 29 -23.38 -25.49 18.10
N PRO A 30 -24.65 -25.92 17.89
CA PRO A 30 -24.97 -27.33 17.68
C PRO A 30 -24.44 -27.79 16.31
N ALA A 31 -23.89 -29.00 16.27
CA ALA A 31 -23.31 -29.58 15.07
C ALA A 31 -23.47 -31.08 15.00
N HIS A 32 -23.04 -31.70 13.89
CA HIS A 32 -23.17 -33.11 13.61
C HIS A 32 -21.78 -33.69 13.32
N LYS A 33 -21.30 -34.57 14.23
CA LYS A 33 -19.97 -35.21 14.15
C LYS A 33 -19.69 -35.79 12.75
N PHE A 34 -20.68 -36.47 12.17
CA PHE A 34 -20.56 -37.09 10.86
C PHE A 34 -20.31 -36.05 9.76
N VAL A 35 -21.09 -34.94 9.74
CA VAL A 35 -20.96 -33.89 8.69
C VAL A 35 -19.59 -33.19 8.78
N LEU A 36 -19.16 -32.88 10.01
CA LEU A 36 -17.85 -32.27 10.21
C LEU A 36 -16.69 -33.20 9.85
N ALA A 37 -16.83 -34.48 10.20
CA ALA A 37 -15.80 -35.48 9.96
C ALA A 37 -15.58 -35.80 8.47
N ILE A 38 -16.64 -35.80 7.64
CA ILE A 38 -16.48 -36.00 6.20
C ILE A 38 -15.89 -34.77 5.48
N SER A 39 -16.01 -33.57 6.09
CA SER A 39 -15.53 -32.32 5.54
C SER A 39 -14.12 -31.94 6.03
N SER A 40 -13.63 -32.58 7.11
CA SER A 40 -12.34 -32.21 7.72
C SER A 40 -11.66 -33.44 8.34
N PRO A 41 -10.40 -33.77 7.96
CA PRO A 41 -9.63 -34.82 8.56
C PRO A 41 -9.33 -34.58 10.05
N VAL A 42 -9.28 -33.30 10.48
CA VAL A 42 -9.07 -32.93 11.88
C VAL A 42 -10.32 -33.31 12.71
N PHE A 43 -11.52 -32.96 12.24
CA PHE A 43 -12.75 -33.37 12.90
C PHE A 43 -12.98 -34.88 12.82
N TYR A 44 -12.55 -35.52 11.73
CA TYR A 44 -12.55 -36.97 11.69
C TYR A 44 -11.68 -37.59 12.81
N ALA A 45 -10.45 -37.11 12.97
CA ALA A 45 -9.56 -37.56 14.02
C ALA A 45 -10.10 -37.24 15.42
N MET A 46 -10.72 -36.08 15.59
CA MET A 46 -11.32 -35.62 16.84
C MET A 46 -12.48 -36.51 17.30
N PHE A 47 -13.34 -36.98 16.40
CA PHE A 47 -14.56 -37.72 16.76
C PHE A 47 -14.47 -39.23 16.54
N TYR A 48 -13.65 -39.69 15.60
CA TYR A 48 -13.57 -41.08 15.18
C TYR A 48 -12.13 -41.64 15.20
N GLY A 49 -11.15 -40.86 15.63
CA GLY A 49 -9.75 -41.27 15.75
C GLY A 49 -9.48 -42.15 16.98
N GLN A 50 -8.24 -42.57 17.11
CA GLN A 50 -7.82 -43.45 18.24
C GLN A 50 -7.90 -42.75 19.61
N MET A 51 -7.86 -41.43 19.65
CA MET A 51 -7.99 -40.55 20.84
C MET A 51 -9.22 -39.67 20.71
N ALA A 52 -10.35 -40.24 20.32
CA ALA A 52 -11.58 -39.45 20.08
C ALA A 52 -12.08 -38.78 21.37
N GLU A 53 -12.59 -37.58 21.22
CA GLU A 53 -13.27 -36.83 22.27
C GLU A 53 -14.50 -37.61 22.76
N THR A 54 -14.58 -37.81 24.06
CA THR A 54 -15.67 -38.55 24.70
C THR A 54 -16.81 -37.66 25.14
N THR A 55 -16.62 -36.34 25.10
CA THR A 55 -17.62 -35.34 25.49
C THR A 55 -18.40 -34.85 24.30
N ASP A 56 -19.68 -34.55 24.51
CA ASP A 56 -20.55 -33.92 23.48
C ASP A 56 -20.46 -32.43 23.48
N SER A 57 -19.51 -31.84 24.24
CA SER A 57 -19.24 -30.40 24.31
C SER A 57 -17.75 -30.15 24.12
N VAL A 58 -17.38 -29.39 23.07
CA VAL A 58 -16.00 -29.04 22.73
C VAL A 58 -15.81 -27.54 22.95
N GLU A 59 -14.90 -27.12 23.81
CA GLU A 59 -14.55 -25.72 24.01
C GLU A 59 -13.44 -25.30 23.02
N LEU A 60 -13.67 -24.18 22.30
CA LEU A 60 -12.71 -23.58 21.38
C LEU A 60 -12.44 -22.12 21.79
N PRO A 61 -11.46 -21.90 22.67
CA PRO A 61 -11.19 -20.56 23.21
C PRO A 61 -10.46 -19.63 22.21
N ASP A 62 -9.92 -20.17 21.13
CA ASP A 62 -9.08 -19.49 20.15
C ASP A 62 -9.82 -19.06 18.87
N CYS A 63 -11.14 -19.10 18.87
CA CYS A 63 -11.95 -18.63 17.73
C CYS A 63 -13.17 -17.84 18.21
N ASP A 64 -13.65 -16.93 17.37
CA ASP A 64 -14.90 -16.22 17.61
C ASP A 64 -16.09 -17.01 17.04
N TYR A 65 -17.29 -16.67 17.57
CA TYR A 65 -18.53 -17.35 17.22
C TYR A 65 -18.88 -17.25 15.73
N GLU A 66 -18.76 -16.03 15.16
CA GLU A 66 -19.19 -15.77 13.78
C GLU A 66 -18.29 -16.50 12.77
N SER A 67 -16.97 -16.48 12.99
CA SER A 67 -16.03 -17.14 12.09
C SER A 67 -16.13 -18.69 12.15
N LEU A 68 -16.35 -19.26 13.36
CA LEU A 68 -16.60 -20.68 13.48
C LEU A 68 -17.93 -21.09 12.81
N LEU A 69 -18.95 -20.23 12.94
CA LEU A 69 -20.24 -20.45 12.30
C LEU A 69 -20.10 -20.46 10.76
N GLU A 70 -19.26 -19.58 10.18
CA GLU A 70 -19.00 -19.57 8.73
C GLU A 70 -18.20 -20.79 8.26
N LEU A 71 -17.22 -21.28 9.06
CA LEU A 71 -16.56 -22.54 8.78
C LEU A 71 -17.58 -23.69 8.70
N PHE A 72 -18.48 -23.79 9.69
CA PHE A 72 -19.53 -24.81 9.70
C PHE A 72 -20.52 -24.60 8.57
N ARG A 73 -20.96 -23.37 8.30
CA ARG A 73 -21.81 -23.07 7.13
C ARG A 73 -21.22 -23.69 5.88
N PHE A 74 -19.92 -23.42 5.63
CA PHE A 74 -19.23 -23.97 4.48
C PHE A 74 -19.23 -25.51 4.46
N MET A 75 -18.96 -26.17 5.59
CA MET A 75 -18.97 -27.64 5.67
C MET A 75 -20.35 -28.26 5.43
N TYR A 76 -21.43 -27.52 5.66
CA TYR A 76 -22.79 -27.98 5.44
C TYR A 76 -23.37 -27.59 4.07
N THR A 77 -22.87 -26.54 3.43
CA THR A 77 -23.54 -25.94 2.27
C THR A 77 -22.61 -25.61 1.10
N ASP A 78 -21.30 -25.74 1.26
CA ASP A 78 -20.26 -25.25 0.34
C ASP A 78 -20.31 -23.72 0.10
N GLU A 79 -21.03 -22.98 0.95
CA GLU A 79 -21.16 -21.53 0.88
C GLU A 79 -20.59 -20.87 2.13
N ALA A 80 -19.92 -19.72 1.97
CA ALA A 80 -19.42 -18.91 3.07
C ALA A 80 -19.72 -17.42 2.80
N ASN A 81 -20.18 -16.70 3.84
CA ASN A 81 -20.40 -15.27 3.79
C ASN A 81 -19.13 -14.55 4.27
N LEU A 82 -18.21 -14.32 3.35
CA LEU A 82 -16.94 -13.66 3.63
C LEU A 82 -17.10 -12.14 3.64
N SER A 83 -16.41 -11.50 4.57
CA SER A 83 -16.36 -10.04 4.74
C SER A 83 -14.96 -9.63 5.17
N GLY A 84 -14.63 -8.35 5.07
CA GLY A 84 -13.34 -7.82 5.54
C GLY A 84 -13.08 -8.06 7.04
N SER A 85 -14.14 -8.20 7.85
CA SER A 85 -14.04 -8.40 9.29
C SER A 85 -13.87 -9.87 9.72
N ASN A 86 -14.31 -10.86 8.90
CA ASN A 86 -14.26 -12.26 9.29
C ASN A 86 -13.30 -13.12 8.45
N VAL A 87 -12.98 -12.70 7.23
CA VAL A 87 -12.25 -13.54 6.26
C VAL A 87 -10.91 -14.06 6.79
N MET A 88 -10.17 -13.28 7.55
CA MET A 88 -8.87 -13.69 8.12
C MET A 88 -9.04 -14.80 9.15
N GLN A 89 -10.02 -14.67 10.03
CA GLN A 89 -10.29 -15.69 11.05
C GLN A 89 -10.89 -16.94 10.42
N VAL A 90 -11.77 -16.81 9.42
CA VAL A 90 -12.30 -17.95 8.66
C VAL A 90 -11.18 -18.68 7.94
N LEU A 91 -10.22 -17.96 7.35
CA LEU A 91 -9.04 -18.54 6.70
C LEU A 91 -8.14 -19.29 7.69
N TYR A 92 -7.90 -18.70 8.88
CA TYR A 92 -7.18 -19.37 9.95
C TYR A 92 -7.87 -20.70 10.33
N LEU A 93 -9.18 -20.69 10.53
CA LEU A 93 -9.95 -21.89 10.86
C LEU A 93 -9.96 -22.91 9.71
N ALA A 94 -10.09 -22.46 8.46
CA ALA A 94 -10.02 -23.34 7.29
C ALA A 94 -8.69 -24.08 7.21
N ASN A 95 -7.57 -23.41 7.51
CA ASN A 95 -6.26 -24.05 7.58
C ASN A 95 -6.11 -24.97 8.80
N LYS A 96 -6.54 -24.52 9.99
CA LYS A 96 -6.49 -25.30 11.23
C LYS A 96 -7.24 -26.62 11.12
N TYR A 97 -8.43 -26.59 10.51
CA TYR A 97 -9.28 -27.77 10.32
C TYR A 97 -9.09 -28.48 8.98
N ILE A 98 -8.10 -28.06 8.18
CA ILE A 98 -7.75 -28.63 6.87
C ILE A 98 -8.99 -28.70 5.95
N VAL A 99 -9.53 -27.53 5.60
CA VAL A 99 -10.64 -27.34 4.63
C VAL A 99 -10.13 -26.52 3.44
N PRO A 100 -9.40 -27.15 2.49
CA PRO A 100 -8.67 -26.43 1.45
C PRO A 100 -9.55 -25.57 0.56
N SER A 101 -10.74 -26.05 0.20
CA SER A 101 -11.68 -25.30 -0.67
C SER A 101 -12.21 -24.02 -0.02
N LEU A 102 -12.38 -23.99 1.30
CA LEU A 102 -12.71 -22.75 2.01
C LEU A 102 -11.50 -21.82 2.11
N ALA A 103 -10.30 -22.36 2.35
CA ALA A 103 -9.08 -21.57 2.35
C ALA A 103 -8.84 -20.87 0.99
N GLU A 104 -9.09 -21.58 -0.11
CA GLU A 104 -9.01 -21.02 -1.48
C GLU A 104 -10.03 -19.89 -1.70
N LYS A 105 -11.30 -20.08 -1.31
CA LYS A 105 -12.32 -19.03 -1.38
C LYS A 105 -11.96 -17.79 -0.54
N CYS A 106 -11.42 -17.99 0.66
CA CYS A 106 -10.93 -16.88 1.48
C CYS A 106 -9.79 -16.12 0.79
N THR A 107 -8.82 -16.85 0.23
CA THR A 107 -7.67 -16.25 -0.48
C THR A 107 -8.12 -15.48 -1.72
N GLU A 108 -9.07 -16.01 -2.49
CA GLU A 108 -9.66 -15.31 -3.64
C GLU A 108 -10.35 -14.01 -3.21
N TYR A 109 -11.20 -14.08 -2.18
CA TYR A 109 -11.83 -12.88 -1.62
C TYR A 109 -10.81 -11.81 -1.21
N LEU A 110 -9.72 -12.24 -0.58
CA LEU A 110 -8.65 -11.35 -0.12
C LEU A 110 -7.88 -10.74 -1.30
N ARG A 111 -7.61 -11.52 -2.36
CA ARG A 111 -6.99 -11.01 -3.59
C ARG A 111 -7.82 -9.91 -4.25
N GLU A 112 -9.14 -10.09 -4.30
CA GLU A 112 -10.07 -9.12 -4.89
C GLU A 112 -10.21 -7.85 -4.04
N ASN A 113 -10.02 -7.97 -2.71
CA ASN A 113 -10.20 -6.90 -1.73
C ASN A 113 -8.90 -6.40 -1.10
N LEU A 114 -7.75 -6.64 -1.74
CA LEU A 114 -6.44 -6.19 -1.25
C LEU A 114 -6.35 -4.66 -1.24
N LYS A 115 -6.03 -4.10 -0.06
CA LYS A 115 -5.89 -2.66 0.21
C LYS A 115 -4.69 -2.42 1.11
N ALA A 116 -4.22 -1.17 1.18
CA ALA A 116 -3.17 -0.77 2.11
C ALA A 116 -3.52 -1.10 3.57
N SER A 117 -4.78 -0.93 3.96
CA SER A 117 -5.25 -1.19 5.33
C SER A 117 -5.21 -2.68 5.76
N ASN A 118 -5.25 -3.64 4.83
CA ASN A 118 -5.25 -5.08 5.15
C ASN A 118 -4.02 -5.85 4.63
N VAL A 119 -3.11 -5.17 3.95
CA VAL A 119 -1.97 -5.82 3.29
C VAL A 119 -1.06 -6.58 4.26
N PHE A 120 -0.91 -6.08 5.49
CA PHE A 120 -0.07 -6.72 6.50
C PHE A 120 -0.71 -7.94 7.19
N CYS A 121 -2.00 -8.16 7.05
CA CYS A 121 -2.62 -9.44 7.36
C CYS A 121 -2.31 -10.49 6.27
N LEU A 122 -2.28 -10.05 5.01
CA LEU A 122 -2.17 -10.92 3.85
C LEU A 122 -0.73 -11.33 3.52
N LEU A 123 0.21 -10.40 3.66
CA LEU A 123 1.62 -10.65 3.31
C LEU A 123 2.22 -11.85 4.07
N PRO A 124 2.09 -11.97 5.42
CA PRO A 124 2.59 -13.13 6.14
C PRO A 124 1.91 -14.44 5.71
N HIS A 125 0.63 -14.36 5.32
CA HIS A 125 -0.11 -15.52 4.82
C HIS A 125 0.41 -15.93 3.45
N ALA A 126 0.56 -15.02 2.51
CA ALA A 126 1.13 -15.28 1.19
C ALA A 126 2.52 -15.94 1.31
N GLN A 127 3.37 -15.43 2.19
CA GLN A 127 4.71 -15.98 2.45
C GLN A 127 4.66 -17.40 3.04
N LYS A 128 3.78 -17.64 4.01
CA LYS A 128 3.63 -18.97 4.66
C LYS A 128 3.18 -20.04 3.68
N PHE A 129 2.32 -19.70 2.73
CA PHE A 129 1.77 -20.64 1.73
C PHE A 129 2.50 -20.57 0.37
N GLU A 130 3.62 -19.83 0.29
CA GLU A 130 4.42 -19.67 -0.93
C GLU A 130 3.61 -19.15 -2.15
N ASP A 131 2.55 -18.37 -1.89
CA ASP A 131 1.74 -17.72 -2.92
C ASP A 131 2.45 -16.46 -3.43
N LYS A 132 3.31 -16.65 -4.41
CA LYS A 132 4.15 -15.58 -4.96
C LYS A 132 3.34 -14.48 -5.64
N ASP A 133 2.24 -14.82 -6.31
CA ASP A 133 1.38 -13.82 -6.95
C ASP A 133 0.75 -12.87 -5.92
N LEU A 134 0.20 -13.43 -4.86
CA LEU A 134 -0.36 -12.63 -3.77
C LEU A 134 0.74 -11.84 -3.02
N GLU A 135 1.91 -12.44 -2.79
CA GLU A 135 3.05 -11.76 -2.17
C GLU A 135 3.49 -10.55 -3.01
N ASP A 136 3.68 -10.71 -4.31
CA ASP A 136 4.08 -9.64 -5.22
C ASP A 136 3.04 -8.50 -5.27
N ARG A 137 1.76 -8.83 -5.29
CA ARG A 137 0.66 -7.85 -5.21
C ARG A 137 0.63 -7.12 -3.87
N CYS A 138 0.85 -7.81 -2.75
CA CYS A 138 0.98 -7.19 -1.45
C CYS A 138 2.12 -6.18 -1.41
N TRP A 139 3.28 -6.55 -1.92
CA TRP A 139 4.42 -5.64 -2.01
C TRP A 139 4.15 -4.46 -2.93
N GLU A 140 3.46 -4.67 -4.04
CA GLU A 140 3.08 -3.57 -4.93
C GLU A 140 2.17 -2.54 -4.24
N VAL A 141 1.20 -2.99 -3.45
CA VAL A 141 0.34 -2.11 -2.64
C VAL A 141 1.15 -1.37 -1.57
N ILE A 142 2.04 -2.08 -0.85
CA ILE A 142 2.91 -1.46 0.16
C ILE A 142 3.80 -0.39 -0.48
N GLU A 143 4.41 -0.65 -1.62
CA GLU A 143 5.30 0.29 -2.31
C GLU A 143 4.56 1.56 -2.79
N LYS A 144 3.34 1.42 -3.31
CA LYS A 144 2.54 2.53 -3.84
C LYS A 144 1.82 3.34 -2.74
N GLN A 145 1.37 2.68 -1.68
CA GLN A 145 0.54 3.26 -0.61
C GLN A 145 1.20 3.03 0.77
N THR A 146 2.52 3.25 0.84
CA THR A 146 3.33 2.89 2.04
C THR A 146 2.82 3.58 3.29
N GLU A 147 2.55 4.90 3.24
CA GLU A 147 2.12 5.66 4.41
C GLU A 147 0.82 5.11 5.01
N GLU A 148 -0.19 4.82 4.17
CA GLU A 148 -1.45 4.22 4.61
C GLU A 148 -1.21 2.81 5.17
N ALA A 149 -0.42 1.99 4.48
CA ALA A 149 -0.13 0.63 4.91
C ALA A 149 0.56 0.59 6.27
N VAL A 150 1.66 1.34 6.48
CA VAL A 150 2.42 1.31 7.73
C VAL A 150 1.71 2.02 8.90
N THR A 151 0.72 2.86 8.63
CA THR A 151 -0.12 3.48 9.67
C THR A 151 -1.32 2.62 10.07
N SER A 152 -1.62 1.54 9.35
CA SER A 152 -2.69 0.61 9.71
C SER A 152 -2.44 -0.07 11.07
N ASP A 153 -3.50 -0.58 11.70
CA ASP A 153 -3.39 -1.30 12.97
C ASP A 153 -2.79 -2.69 12.77
N GLU A 154 -2.89 -3.24 11.57
CA GLU A 154 -2.30 -4.51 11.19
C GLU A 154 -0.76 -4.46 11.17
N PHE A 155 -0.17 -3.31 10.81
CA PHE A 155 1.30 -3.16 10.80
C PHE A 155 1.94 -3.43 12.17
N VAL A 156 1.29 -3.06 13.27
CA VAL A 156 1.85 -3.31 14.59
C VAL A 156 1.70 -4.76 15.06
N THR A 157 1.01 -5.61 14.30
CA THR A 157 0.83 -7.04 14.62
C THR A 157 1.80 -7.97 13.90
N VAL A 158 2.52 -7.47 12.88
CA VAL A 158 3.42 -8.30 12.08
C VAL A 158 4.68 -8.70 12.85
N GLU A 159 5.33 -9.78 12.41
CA GLU A 159 6.62 -10.18 12.94
C GLU A 159 7.72 -9.19 12.55
N ARG A 160 8.79 -9.18 13.35
CA ARG A 160 9.98 -8.33 13.12
C ARG A 160 10.57 -8.51 11.71
N THR A 161 10.55 -9.72 11.18
CA THR A 161 11.03 -10.04 9.82
C THR A 161 10.32 -9.24 8.74
N VAL A 162 9.02 -9.00 8.88
CA VAL A 162 8.21 -8.19 7.96
C VAL A 162 8.58 -6.71 8.09
N VAL A 163 8.73 -6.19 9.32
CA VAL A 163 9.21 -4.80 9.52
C VAL A 163 10.57 -4.60 8.89
N GLU A 164 11.49 -5.55 9.08
CA GLU A 164 12.82 -5.51 8.48
C GLU A 164 12.76 -5.53 6.94
N ALA A 165 11.87 -6.36 6.35
CA ALA A 165 11.65 -6.40 4.92
C ALA A 165 11.11 -5.07 4.38
N VAL A 166 10.20 -4.40 5.10
CA VAL A 166 9.67 -3.09 4.73
C VAL A 166 10.78 -2.03 4.75
N VAL A 167 11.53 -1.87 5.83
CA VAL A 167 12.55 -0.81 5.93
C VAL A 167 13.71 -1.00 4.96
N LYS A 168 14.00 -2.24 4.53
CA LYS A 168 15.02 -2.55 3.52
C LYS A 168 14.60 -2.21 2.09
N ARG A 169 13.31 -2.05 1.81
CA ARG A 169 12.85 -1.78 0.45
C ARG A 169 13.31 -0.41 -0.04
N GLU A 170 13.89 -0.40 -1.23
CA GLU A 170 14.30 0.83 -1.92
C GLU A 170 13.11 1.64 -2.46
N ARG A 171 12.03 0.97 -2.81
CA ARG A 171 10.83 1.56 -3.41
C ARG A 171 9.72 1.67 -2.37
N LEU A 172 9.63 2.81 -1.70
CA LEU A 172 8.54 3.12 -0.78
C LEU A 172 8.08 4.56 -0.99
N ASN A 173 6.77 4.74 -1.07
CA ASN A 173 6.14 6.06 -1.20
C ASN A 173 5.76 6.62 0.17
N VAL A 174 6.77 6.99 0.95
CA VAL A 174 6.59 7.51 2.32
C VAL A 174 7.75 8.44 2.69
N LYS A 175 7.49 9.43 3.53
CA LYS A 175 8.55 10.21 4.19
C LYS A 175 9.23 9.37 5.26
N GLU A 176 10.55 9.50 5.39
CA GLU A 176 11.30 8.74 6.40
C GLU A 176 10.81 8.98 7.84
N VAL A 177 10.31 10.18 8.14
CA VAL A 177 9.73 10.47 9.45
C VAL A 177 8.45 9.68 9.72
N GLU A 178 7.59 9.48 8.71
CA GLU A 178 6.37 8.68 8.86
C GLU A 178 6.68 7.18 8.96
N LEU A 179 7.66 6.71 8.20
CA LEU A 179 8.17 5.35 8.34
C LEU A 179 8.76 5.11 9.74
N PHE A 180 9.55 6.07 10.25
CA PHE A 180 10.09 6.00 11.61
C PHE A 180 8.99 5.93 12.66
N LYS A 181 7.97 6.79 12.58
CA LYS A 181 6.82 6.77 13.52
C LYS A 181 6.10 5.43 13.53
N ALA A 182 5.91 4.83 12.36
CA ALA A 182 5.28 3.50 12.24
C ALA A 182 6.14 2.41 12.91
N VAL A 183 7.46 2.44 12.69
CA VAL A 183 8.41 1.50 13.30
C VAL A 183 8.49 1.69 14.82
N ASP A 184 8.47 2.93 15.31
CA ASP A 184 8.45 3.24 16.75
C ASP A 184 7.16 2.75 17.42
N ARG A 185 6.01 2.95 16.75
CA ARG A 185 4.71 2.41 17.18
C ARG A 185 4.74 0.88 17.26
N TRP A 186 5.29 0.22 16.23
CA TRP A 186 5.47 -1.23 16.23
C TRP A 186 6.36 -1.70 17.39
N ALA A 187 7.51 -1.05 17.60
CA ALA A 187 8.43 -1.40 18.69
C ALA A 187 7.79 -1.24 20.07
N THR A 188 6.96 -0.21 20.25
CA THR A 188 6.20 0.02 21.48
C THR A 188 5.22 -1.13 21.73
N LYS A 189 4.45 -1.52 20.70
CA LYS A 189 3.49 -2.62 20.80
C LYS A 189 4.17 -3.98 21.02
N GLU A 190 5.32 -4.18 20.40
CA GLU A 190 6.11 -5.40 20.60
C GLU A 190 6.67 -5.48 22.03
N SER A 191 7.11 -4.37 22.60
CA SER A 191 7.52 -4.28 24.00
C SER A 191 6.38 -4.67 24.96
N GLU A 192 5.17 -4.15 24.71
CA GLU A 192 3.96 -4.51 25.47
C GLU A 192 3.68 -6.01 25.38
N ARG A 193 3.77 -6.62 24.17
CA ARG A 193 3.56 -8.07 23.96
C ARG A 193 4.57 -8.94 24.69
N GLN A 194 5.84 -8.50 24.75
CA GLN A 194 6.90 -9.22 25.43
C GLN A 194 6.94 -8.95 26.94
N GLY A 195 6.13 -8.03 27.45
CA GLY A 195 6.13 -7.64 28.86
C GLY A 195 7.43 -6.92 29.28
N ILE A 196 8.13 -6.28 28.32
CA ILE A 196 9.38 -5.56 28.55
C ILE A 196 9.05 -4.12 28.90
N ALA A 197 9.58 -3.62 30.02
CA ALA A 197 9.45 -2.21 30.36
C ALA A 197 10.17 -1.32 29.33
N LEU A 198 9.53 -0.23 28.91
CA LEU A 198 10.10 0.75 27.99
C LEU A 198 11.17 1.59 28.68
N ASP A 199 12.35 1.01 28.92
CA ASP A 199 13.53 1.76 29.33
C ASP A 199 14.29 2.31 28.10
N SER A 200 15.41 3.01 28.36
CA SER A 200 16.18 3.72 27.34
C SER A 200 16.70 2.83 26.19
N ASP A 201 16.84 1.53 26.40
CA ASP A 201 17.46 0.61 25.45
C ASP A 201 16.49 -0.44 24.88
N ALA A 202 15.30 -0.59 25.49
CA ALA A 202 14.34 -1.63 25.14
C ALA A 202 13.90 -1.58 23.66
N LYS A 203 13.52 -0.41 23.16
CA LYS A 203 13.13 -0.25 21.75
C LYS A 203 14.28 -0.56 20.80
N ARG A 204 15.51 -0.15 21.12
CA ARG A 204 16.69 -0.45 20.31
C ARG A 204 16.94 -1.95 20.23
N GLN A 205 16.82 -2.68 21.33
CA GLN A 205 16.99 -4.14 21.39
C GLN A 205 15.91 -4.85 20.58
N ILE A 206 14.64 -4.43 20.69
CA ILE A 206 13.50 -4.98 19.94
C ILE A 206 13.69 -4.77 18.44
N LEU A 207 14.06 -3.57 18.01
CA LEU A 207 14.30 -3.24 16.60
C LEU A 207 15.58 -3.90 16.07
N GLY A 208 16.61 -3.93 16.86
CA GLY A 208 17.95 -4.38 16.47
C GLY A 208 18.63 -3.46 15.46
N GLU A 209 19.89 -3.72 15.21
CA GLU A 209 20.75 -2.86 14.38
C GLU A 209 20.28 -2.76 12.92
N THR A 210 19.72 -3.85 12.36
CA THR A 210 19.33 -3.87 10.96
C THR A 210 18.20 -2.88 10.68
N ILE A 211 17.09 -2.94 11.44
CA ILE A 211 15.94 -2.04 11.21
C ILE A 211 16.39 -0.60 11.37
N VAL A 212 17.14 -0.29 12.46
CA VAL A 212 17.58 1.08 12.74
C VAL A 212 18.49 1.64 11.64
N LYS A 213 19.40 0.82 11.09
CA LYS A 213 20.32 1.27 10.01
C LYS A 213 19.62 1.53 8.68
N PHE A 214 18.50 0.86 8.41
CA PHE A 214 17.77 1.05 7.16
C PHE A 214 16.74 2.19 7.17
N ILE A 215 16.49 2.81 8.36
CA ILE A 215 15.78 4.09 8.43
C ILE A 215 16.74 5.19 8.02
N ARG A 216 16.37 6.02 7.08
CA ARG A 216 17.22 7.05 6.46
C ARG A 216 17.11 8.37 7.20
N PHE A 217 17.52 8.41 8.47
CA PHE A 217 17.47 9.60 9.32
C PHE A 217 18.05 10.87 8.69
N PRO A 218 19.13 10.81 7.88
CA PRO A 218 19.70 12.00 7.23
C PRO A 218 18.76 12.68 6.22
N LEU A 219 17.72 11.98 5.76
CA LEU A 219 16.73 12.51 4.81
C LEU A 219 15.56 13.23 5.49
N MET A 220 15.46 13.17 6.79
CA MET A 220 14.50 13.97 7.55
C MET A 220 14.95 15.42 7.61
N SER A 221 14.02 16.35 7.75
CA SER A 221 14.40 17.71 8.17
C SER A 221 14.89 17.71 9.61
N GLN A 222 15.76 18.66 9.94
CA GLN A 222 16.25 18.82 11.34
C GLN A 222 15.08 18.95 12.33
N LYS A 223 14.01 19.65 11.94
CA LYS A 223 12.81 19.82 12.77
C LYS A 223 12.10 18.48 13.02
N GLU A 224 11.90 17.67 11.99
CA GLU A 224 11.29 16.35 12.13
C GLU A 224 12.14 15.43 13.01
N PHE A 225 13.46 15.42 12.79
CA PHE A 225 14.39 14.61 13.59
C PHE A 225 14.32 14.97 15.08
N VAL A 226 14.39 16.27 15.40
CA VAL A 226 14.32 16.73 16.79
C VAL A 226 12.95 16.45 17.41
N SER A 227 11.86 16.62 16.64
CA SER A 227 10.50 16.45 17.17
C SER A 227 10.10 15.00 17.42
N PHE A 228 10.65 14.03 16.69
CA PHE A 228 10.15 12.65 16.71
C PHE A 228 11.21 11.60 17.03
N VAL A 229 12.48 11.85 16.69
CA VAL A 229 13.55 10.83 16.81
C VAL A 229 14.39 11.07 18.07
N PHE A 230 14.65 12.32 18.39
CA PHE A 230 15.61 12.70 19.44
C PHE A 230 15.30 12.05 20.79
N ASP A 231 14.04 12.07 21.21
CA ASP A 231 13.58 11.56 22.51
C ASP A 231 12.98 10.14 22.43
N ALA A 232 13.04 9.48 21.25
CA ALA A 232 12.48 8.14 21.08
C ALA A 232 13.29 7.00 21.72
N ASN A 233 14.50 7.31 22.24
CA ASN A 233 15.42 6.34 22.86
C ASN A 233 15.79 5.14 21.96
N ILE A 234 15.88 5.38 20.65
CA ILE A 234 16.26 4.35 19.66
C ILE A 234 17.70 4.53 19.21
N LEU A 235 18.14 5.78 19.04
CA LEU A 235 19.50 6.10 18.61
C LEU A 235 20.42 6.34 19.80
N THR A 236 21.68 5.92 19.67
CA THR A 236 22.74 6.24 20.61
C THR A 236 23.08 7.74 20.53
N PHE A 237 23.60 8.29 21.61
CA PHE A 237 24.08 9.69 21.62
C PHE A 237 25.08 10.00 20.50
N LYS A 238 25.95 9.05 20.15
CA LYS A 238 26.90 9.18 19.05
C LYS A 238 26.19 9.30 17.69
N GLU A 239 25.17 8.49 17.43
CA GLU A 239 24.36 8.52 16.20
C GLU A 239 23.60 9.83 16.09
N ILE A 240 22.93 10.26 17.17
CA ILE A 240 22.24 11.57 17.24
C ILE A 240 23.22 12.70 16.92
N SER A 241 24.41 12.72 17.56
CA SER A 241 25.42 13.73 17.31
C SER A 241 25.90 13.75 15.85
N HIS A 242 26.05 12.58 15.21
CA HIS A 242 26.44 12.50 13.79
C HIS A 242 25.36 13.06 12.86
N VAL A 243 24.08 12.70 13.07
CA VAL A 243 22.97 13.22 12.27
C VAL A 243 22.80 14.72 12.48
N MET A 244 22.92 15.24 13.69
CA MET A 244 22.85 16.68 13.96
C MET A 244 24.00 17.45 13.30
N LYS A 245 25.23 16.92 13.30
CA LYS A 245 26.35 17.51 12.56
C LYS A 245 26.15 17.48 11.06
N HIS A 246 25.51 16.44 10.52
CA HIS A 246 25.13 16.36 9.12
C HIS A 246 24.16 17.50 8.74
N PHE A 247 23.10 17.71 9.52
CA PHE A 247 22.16 18.82 9.29
C PHE A 247 22.83 20.21 9.37
N SER A 248 23.85 20.33 10.18
CA SER A 248 24.62 21.57 10.31
C SER A 248 25.72 21.74 9.26
N GLY A 249 25.92 20.75 8.36
CA GLY A 249 26.97 20.78 7.33
C GLY A 249 28.41 20.69 7.85
N ILE A 250 28.64 20.26 9.11
CA ILE A 250 29.96 20.18 9.76
C ILE A 250 30.44 18.75 9.99
N LEU A 251 29.72 17.75 9.45
CA LEU A 251 30.13 16.36 9.60
C LEU A 251 31.35 16.05 8.73
N THR A 252 32.39 15.48 9.32
CA THR A 252 33.67 15.13 8.68
C THR A 252 33.86 13.63 8.49
N THR A 253 32.96 12.81 9.03
CA THR A 253 33.03 11.35 9.00
C THR A 253 31.81 10.79 8.29
N PRO A 254 31.87 9.60 7.62
CA PRO A 254 30.72 8.97 7.02
C PRO A 254 29.61 8.73 8.04
N LEU A 255 28.35 8.93 7.61
CA LEU A 255 27.18 8.59 8.41
C LEU A 255 27.03 7.07 8.53
N PRO A 256 26.52 6.56 9.66
CA PRO A 256 26.17 5.13 9.80
C PRO A 256 24.83 4.79 9.12
N PHE A 257 24.17 5.75 8.48
CA PHE A 257 22.85 5.64 7.86
C PHE A 257 22.91 5.94 6.36
N LEU A 258 21.94 5.40 5.62
CA LEU A 258 21.81 5.64 4.19
C LEU A 258 21.37 7.09 3.91
N GLU A 259 22.01 7.71 2.92
CA GLU A 259 21.75 9.09 2.49
C GLU A 259 20.99 9.15 1.15
N ALA A 260 20.88 8.02 0.43
CA ALA A 260 20.16 7.96 -0.84
C ALA A 260 18.64 7.97 -0.60
N PRO A 261 17.84 8.80 -1.29
CA PRO A 261 16.39 8.78 -1.15
C PRO A 261 15.79 7.48 -1.67
N ARG A 262 14.62 7.08 -1.12
CA ARG A 262 13.86 5.96 -1.66
C ARG A 262 13.23 6.33 -3.00
N ILE A 263 13.07 5.33 -3.84
CA ILE A 263 12.41 5.50 -5.15
C ILE A 263 10.90 5.46 -4.91
N ALA A 264 10.23 6.58 -5.12
CA ALA A 264 8.77 6.61 -5.04
C ALA A 264 8.14 5.84 -6.20
N ARG A 265 7.15 5.00 -5.92
CA ARG A 265 6.38 4.26 -6.92
C ARG A 265 4.94 4.77 -6.91
N PHE A 266 4.51 5.35 -8.01
CA PHE A 266 3.18 5.92 -8.17
C PHE A 266 2.33 5.09 -9.12
N TYR A 267 1.01 5.15 -8.96
CA TYR A 267 0.07 4.75 -9.99
C TYR A 267 0.25 5.65 -11.22
N GLN A 268 0.00 5.10 -12.39
CA GLN A 268 0.25 5.78 -13.65
C GLN A 268 -1.02 5.83 -14.51
N CYS A 269 -1.49 7.03 -14.81
CA CYS A 269 -2.48 7.22 -15.86
C CYS A 269 -1.75 7.54 -17.17
N LYS A 270 -1.74 6.58 -18.12
CA LYS A 270 -1.10 6.70 -19.44
C LYS A 270 -2.10 7.21 -20.46
N ARG A 271 -1.85 8.40 -21.04
CA ARG A 271 -2.81 9.09 -21.92
C ARG A 271 -2.86 8.59 -23.35
N PHE A 272 -1.78 8.08 -23.89
CA PHE A 272 -1.64 7.84 -25.32
C PHE A 272 -1.43 6.36 -25.65
N VAL A 273 -2.03 5.91 -26.76
CA VAL A 273 -1.82 4.56 -27.29
C VAL A 273 -0.54 4.53 -28.12
N GLN A 274 -0.27 5.58 -28.87
CA GLN A 274 0.89 5.66 -29.77
C GLN A 274 1.81 6.82 -29.40
N VAL A 275 3.10 6.65 -29.74
CA VAL A 275 4.12 7.69 -29.58
C VAL A 275 4.82 7.90 -30.91
N THR A 276 4.79 9.13 -31.41
CA THR A 276 5.44 9.52 -32.64
C THR A 276 6.87 9.96 -32.38
N SER A 277 7.82 9.25 -32.93
CA SER A 277 9.28 9.47 -32.74
C SER A 277 10.05 9.75 -34.03
N LYS A 278 9.37 9.64 -35.20
CA LYS A 278 10.03 9.73 -36.52
C LYS A 278 9.47 10.90 -37.30
N ASN A 279 10.03 11.76 -37.92
CA ASN A 279 9.67 12.79 -38.92
C ASN A 279 8.83 14.01 -38.50
N ASN A 280 8.03 13.94 -37.43
CA ASN A 280 7.28 15.10 -36.91
C ASN A 280 7.57 15.22 -35.41
N LEU A 281 8.55 16.03 -35.05
CA LEU A 281 8.89 16.27 -33.65
C LEU A 281 8.07 17.44 -33.11
N TRP A 282 7.76 17.35 -31.78
CA TRP A 282 7.07 18.41 -31.05
C TRP A 282 8.03 19.53 -30.69
N GLY A 283 7.87 20.69 -31.31
CA GLY A 283 8.71 21.84 -31.04
C GLY A 283 8.20 22.70 -29.87
N TYR A 284 9.09 23.49 -29.31
CA TYR A 284 8.81 24.39 -28.20
C TYR A 284 9.20 25.83 -28.55
N THR A 285 8.36 26.78 -28.11
CA THR A 285 8.67 28.19 -28.19
C THR A 285 8.72 28.82 -26.80
N SER A 286 9.38 29.95 -26.64
CA SER A 286 9.55 30.58 -25.34
C SER A 286 8.25 31.11 -24.71
N SER A 287 7.17 31.19 -25.48
CA SER A 287 5.88 31.80 -25.06
C SER A 287 4.69 30.83 -25.17
N SER A 288 4.85 29.66 -25.80
CA SER A 288 3.75 28.72 -26.01
C SER A 288 3.76 27.63 -24.97
N ALA A 289 2.67 27.47 -24.25
CA ALA A 289 2.50 26.41 -23.25
C ALA A 289 1.63 25.26 -23.77
N ASP A 290 2.04 24.06 -23.50
CA ASP A 290 1.21 22.87 -23.62
C ASP A 290 0.19 22.85 -22.47
N ARG A 291 -1.10 22.64 -22.79
CA ARG A 291 -2.19 22.66 -21.79
C ARG A 291 -3.20 21.56 -22.03
N ILE A 292 -3.74 21.03 -20.93
CA ILE A 292 -4.82 20.03 -20.94
C ILE A 292 -5.75 20.26 -19.76
N LEU A 293 -7.06 20.12 -19.98
CA LEU A 293 -8.05 20.08 -18.91
C LEU A 293 -8.29 18.62 -18.52
N PHE A 294 -8.51 18.36 -17.24
CA PHE A 294 -8.82 17.02 -16.77
C PHE A 294 -9.66 17.01 -15.50
N THR A 295 -10.42 15.90 -15.33
CA THR A 295 -11.18 15.60 -14.11
C THR A 295 -10.88 14.18 -13.66
N VAL A 296 -11.11 13.89 -12.38
CA VAL A 296 -11.03 12.56 -11.80
C VAL A 296 -12.35 12.17 -11.14
N ASN A 297 -12.69 10.88 -11.11
CA ASN A 297 -13.93 10.38 -10.51
C ASN A 297 -13.81 10.05 -9.02
N LYS A 298 -12.59 10.08 -8.46
CA LYS A 298 -12.28 9.87 -7.05
C LYS A 298 -11.24 10.86 -6.59
N ALA A 299 -11.20 11.18 -5.30
CA ALA A 299 -10.13 11.97 -4.71
C ALA A 299 -8.79 11.23 -4.83
N ILE A 300 -7.74 11.93 -5.26
CA ILE A 300 -6.38 11.41 -5.40
C ILE A 300 -5.36 12.48 -5.00
N LYS A 301 -4.11 12.04 -4.75
CA LYS A 301 -2.95 12.92 -4.66
C LYS A 301 -2.14 12.80 -5.95
N LEU A 302 -1.99 13.87 -6.71
CA LEU A 302 -1.16 13.94 -7.91
C LEU A 302 0.27 14.35 -7.51
N HIS A 303 1.24 13.51 -7.81
CA HIS A 303 2.64 13.67 -7.38
C HIS A 303 3.53 14.27 -8.44
N GLY A 304 3.18 14.10 -9.71
CA GLY A 304 3.99 14.62 -10.81
C GLY A 304 3.44 14.27 -12.19
N ILE A 305 4.11 14.79 -13.20
CA ILE A 305 3.76 14.59 -14.60
C ILE A 305 5.00 14.21 -15.38
N GLN A 306 4.89 13.13 -16.17
CA GLN A 306 5.92 12.82 -17.17
C GLN A 306 5.70 13.65 -18.42
N HIS A 307 6.79 14.09 -19.01
CA HIS A 307 6.84 14.77 -20.31
C HIS A 307 7.61 13.91 -21.31
N PHE A 308 7.28 14.05 -22.58
CA PHE A 308 8.10 13.51 -23.64
C PHE A 308 9.40 14.29 -23.80
N GLY A 309 10.46 13.58 -24.20
CA GLY A 309 11.76 14.15 -24.45
C GLY A 309 12.41 13.63 -25.74
N SER A 310 13.68 13.91 -25.91
CA SER A 310 14.54 13.37 -26.96
C SER A 310 15.77 12.69 -26.34
N VAL A 311 16.53 11.97 -27.11
CA VAL A 311 17.74 11.27 -26.65
C VAL A 311 18.70 12.25 -25.98
N GLY A 312 18.91 12.11 -24.66
CA GLY A 312 19.83 12.96 -23.88
C GLY A 312 19.44 14.46 -23.87
N GLY A 313 18.20 14.80 -24.26
CA GLY A 313 17.72 16.16 -24.32
C GLY A 313 17.65 16.81 -22.94
N GLN A 314 18.01 18.09 -22.87
CA GLN A 314 17.95 18.89 -21.65
C GLN A 314 16.82 19.93 -21.78
N TYR A 315 15.99 20.00 -20.76
CA TYR A 315 14.77 20.83 -20.77
C TYR A 315 14.69 21.70 -19.52
N THR A 316 14.37 22.99 -19.73
CA THR A 316 13.92 23.86 -18.64
C THR A 316 12.39 23.92 -18.69
N VAL A 317 11.73 23.52 -17.62
CA VAL A 317 10.28 23.33 -17.57
C VAL A 317 9.69 24.10 -16.42
N SER A 318 8.55 24.76 -16.66
CA SER A 318 7.68 25.29 -15.61
C SER A 318 6.30 24.69 -15.77
N THR A 319 5.93 23.77 -14.88
CA THR A 319 4.63 23.10 -14.85
C THR A 319 3.76 23.70 -13.75
N GLU A 320 2.50 23.96 -14.08
CA GLU A 320 1.52 24.53 -13.16
C GLU A 320 0.20 23.76 -13.26
N ILE A 321 -0.43 23.50 -12.11
CA ILE A 321 -1.80 23.00 -12.03
C ILE A 321 -2.67 24.06 -11.41
N LYS A 322 -3.77 24.34 -12.08
CA LYS A 322 -4.79 25.29 -11.68
C LYS A 322 -6.14 24.63 -11.56
N ASN A 323 -6.97 25.28 -10.79
CA ASN A 323 -8.40 25.02 -10.76
C ASN A 323 -9.12 26.36 -10.92
N ALA A 324 -10.25 26.34 -11.59
CA ALA A 324 -11.01 27.54 -11.93
C ALA A 324 -11.45 28.38 -10.72
N ALA A 325 -11.66 27.73 -9.55
CA ALA A 325 -12.14 28.37 -8.32
C ALA A 325 -10.99 28.91 -7.45
N ASP A 326 -9.90 28.14 -7.32
CA ASP A 326 -8.84 28.40 -6.31
C ASP A 326 -7.56 28.96 -6.94
N GLY A 327 -7.50 29.07 -8.27
CA GLY A 327 -6.31 29.55 -9.00
C GLY A 327 -5.20 28.51 -9.05
N SER A 328 -3.94 28.92 -8.90
CA SER A 328 -2.77 28.04 -8.94
C SER A 328 -2.68 27.21 -7.67
N LEU A 329 -2.68 25.87 -7.81
CA LEU A 329 -2.54 24.92 -6.70
C LEU A 329 -1.09 24.55 -6.49
N VAL A 330 -0.33 24.35 -7.57
CA VAL A 330 1.10 24.06 -7.54
C VAL A 330 1.77 24.64 -8.76
N LYS A 331 3.00 25.11 -8.58
CA LYS A 331 3.90 25.50 -9.66
C LYS A 331 5.28 24.95 -9.37
N GLN A 332 5.77 24.09 -10.27
CA GLN A 332 7.08 23.47 -10.17
C GLN A 332 7.91 23.87 -11.37
N SER A 333 9.13 24.35 -11.12
CA SER A 333 10.07 24.73 -12.18
C SER A 333 11.42 24.05 -11.93
N GLY A 334 12.05 23.58 -13.00
CA GLY A 334 13.30 22.88 -12.88
C GLY A 334 14.01 22.66 -14.21
N PHE A 335 15.19 22.06 -14.10
CA PHE A 335 16.00 21.60 -15.21
C PHE A 335 16.01 20.06 -15.22
N TYR A 336 15.68 19.48 -16.37
CA TYR A 336 15.45 18.03 -16.49
C TYR A 336 16.24 17.48 -17.68
N THR A 337 16.84 16.32 -17.48
CA THR A 337 17.46 15.52 -18.56
C THR A 337 16.54 14.38 -18.95
N SER A 338 16.32 14.22 -20.25
CA SER A 338 15.48 13.16 -20.78
C SER A 338 16.22 11.83 -20.82
N GLU A 339 15.63 10.80 -20.23
CA GLU A 339 16.14 9.46 -20.13
C GLU A 339 15.14 8.46 -20.72
N LYS A 340 15.61 7.28 -21.08
CA LYS A 340 14.76 6.18 -21.49
C LYS A 340 14.53 5.27 -20.29
N ASP A 341 13.29 5.16 -19.84
CA ASP A 341 12.90 4.15 -18.88
C ASP A 341 12.92 2.76 -19.53
N GLU A 342 13.34 1.73 -18.79
CA GLU A 342 13.38 0.33 -19.26
C GLU A 342 12.02 -0.16 -19.76
N THR A 343 10.93 0.38 -19.22
CA THR A 343 9.54 0.04 -19.58
C THR A 343 8.95 0.91 -20.69
N SER A 344 9.63 2.00 -21.06
CA SER A 344 9.13 3.00 -22.02
C SER A 344 9.73 2.82 -23.41
N ALA A 345 8.88 2.91 -24.45
CA ALA A 345 9.31 2.91 -25.84
C ALA A 345 9.92 4.26 -26.30
N TYR A 346 9.95 5.27 -25.43
CA TYR A 346 10.34 6.64 -25.76
C TYR A 346 11.24 7.25 -24.66
N TYR A 347 11.88 8.36 -25.00
CA TYR A 347 12.62 9.19 -24.05
C TYR A 347 11.69 10.21 -23.39
N GLY A 348 11.85 10.41 -22.08
CA GLY A 348 11.05 11.35 -21.32
C GLY A 348 11.72 11.80 -20.03
N TYR A 349 11.07 12.67 -19.30
CA TYR A 349 11.49 13.11 -17.97
C TYR A 349 10.26 13.37 -17.10
N VAL A 350 10.43 13.24 -15.80
CA VAL A 350 9.36 13.42 -14.81
C VAL A 350 9.56 14.73 -14.06
N VAL A 351 8.52 15.54 -14.02
CA VAL A 351 8.41 16.70 -13.14
C VAL A 351 7.64 16.28 -11.90
N LEU A 352 8.36 15.97 -10.81
CA LEU A 352 7.75 15.70 -9.51
C LEU A 352 7.46 17.03 -8.80
N PHE A 353 6.34 17.12 -8.12
CA PHE A 353 5.96 18.26 -7.30
C PHE A 353 6.59 18.14 -5.90
N ASP A 354 7.07 19.23 -5.34
CA ASP A 354 7.63 19.25 -3.97
C ASP A 354 6.59 18.82 -2.93
N HIS A 355 5.32 19.12 -3.19
CA HIS A 355 4.17 18.65 -2.42
C HIS A 355 3.09 18.10 -3.35
N PRO A 356 2.53 16.90 -3.06
CA PRO A 356 1.45 16.34 -3.86
C PRO A 356 0.22 17.26 -3.88
N VAL A 357 -0.43 17.33 -5.03
CA VAL A 357 -1.66 18.11 -5.21
C VAL A 357 -2.87 17.25 -4.92
N GLY A 358 -3.65 17.60 -3.90
CA GLY A 358 -4.95 16.96 -3.66
C GLY A 358 -5.94 17.33 -4.74
N LEU A 359 -6.42 16.33 -5.48
CA LEU A 359 -7.47 16.49 -6.48
C LEU A 359 -8.79 15.93 -5.92
N VAL A 360 -9.83 16.75 -6.03
CA VAL A 360 -11.20 16.39 -5.58
C VAL A 360 -11.97 15.80 -6.77
N GLU A 361 -12.82 14.81 -6.50
CA GLU A 361 -13.65 14.17 -7.53
C GLU A 361 -14.51 15.18 -8.31
N LYS A 362 -14.65 14.93 -9.62
CA LYS A 362 -15.50 15.70 -10.56
C LYS A 362 -15.16 17.18 -10.69
N LYS A 363 -14.08 17.66 -10.06
CA LYS A 363 -13.58 19.03 -10.20
C LYS A 363 -12.66 19.11 -11.41
N GLU A 364 -12.79 20.17 -12.23
CA GLU A 364 -11.95 20.36 -13.40
C GLU A 364 -10.66 21.10 -13.05
N TYR A 365 -9.54 20.59 -13.55
CA TYR A 365 -8.21 21.13 -13.38
C TYR A 365 -7.55 21.39 -14.72
N GLU A 366 -6.74 22.43 -14.80
CA GLU A 366 -5.87 22.72 -15.94
C GLU A 366 -4.41 22.42 -15.58
N LEU A 367 -3.79 21.55 -16.36
CA LEU A 367 -2.34 21.34 -16.36
C LEU A 367 -1.75 22.17 -17.48
N ALA A 368 -0.72 22.98 -17.16
CA ALA A 368 0.01 23.79 -18.11
C ALA A 368 1.51 23.59 -17.94
N SER A 369 2.26 23.40 -19.03
CA SER A 369 3.74 23.37 -19.00
C SER A 369 4.33 24.29 -20.08
N LEU A 370 5.18 25.20 -19.62
CA LEU A 370 6.06 25.97 -20.49
C LEU A 370 7.41 25.23 -20.55
N ILE A 371 7.74 24.73 -21.72
CA ILE A 371 8.91 23.89 -21.96
C ILE A 371 9.90 24.63 -22.87
N LYS A 372 11.19 24.64 -22.51
CA LYS A 372 12.29 25.12 -23.32
C LYS A 372 13.31 24.00 -23.46
N GLY A 373 13.68 23.68 -24.69
CA GLY A 373 14.63 22.60 -24.97
C GLY A 373 14.53 22.14 -26.41
N PRO A 374 15.22 21.05 -26.77
CA PRO A 374 15.14 20.44 -28.10
C PRO A 374 13.73 19.90 -28.36
N SER A 375 13.40 19.73 -29.64
CA SER A 375 12.15 19.05 -30.02
C SER A 375 12.10 17.64 -29.46
N SER A 376 10.91 17.21 -29.02
CA SER A 376 10.68 15.88 -28.42
C SER A 376 9.78 15.02 -29.30
N CYS A 377 9.64 13.74 -28.95
CA CYS A 377 8.50 12.94 -29.36
C CYS A 377 7.20 13.47 -28.73
N TYR A 378 6.06 12.97 -29.18
CA TYR A 378 4.75 13.30 -28.64
C TYR A 378 3.79 12.11 -28.75
N GLY A 379 2.72 12.13 -27.98
CA GLY A 379 1.69 11.09 -27.99
C GLY A 379 0.58 11.38 -29.00
N GLU A 380 0.05 10.32 -29.57
CA GLU A 380 -1.11 10.30 -30.46
C GLU A 380 -2.14 9.27 -29.96
N GLU A 381 -3.36 9.34 -30.49
CA GLU A 381 -4.49 8.53 -30.09
C GLU A 381 -4.77 8.62 -28.58
N GLY A 382 -4.84 9.85 -28.09
CA GLY A 382 -5.22 10.14 -26.71
C GLY A 382 -6.58 9.55 -26.39
N GLN A 383 -6.63 8.83 -25.28
CA GLN A 383 -7.86 8.21 -24.77
C GLN A 383 -8.55 9.14 -23.77
N THR A 384 -9.86 9.10 -23.73
CA THR A 384 -10.70 9.75 -22.72
C THR A 384 -12.11 9.14 -22.77
N PRO A 385 -12.67 8.58 -21.70
CA PRO A 385 -12.03 8.41 -20.38
C PRO A 385 -10.92 7.34 -20.36
N ILE A 386 -10.02 7.42 -19.39
CA ILE A 386 -9.00 6.40 -19.10
C ILE A 386 -9.22 5.89 -17.68
N GLU A 387 -9.24 4.60 -17.51
CA GLU A 387 -9.23 3.97 -16.19
C GLU A 387 -7.82 3.52 -15.83
N ALA A 388 -7.35 3.95 -14.66
CA ALA A 388 -6.05 3.60 -14.12
C ALA A 388 -6.20 3.31 -12.63
N ASP A 389 -5.92 2.06 -12.22
CA ASP A 389 -5.96 1.61 -10.82
C ASP A 389 -7.27 2.02 -10.08
N GLY A 390 -8.42 1.86 -10.74
CA GLY A 390 -9.75 2.18 -10.21
C GLY A 390 -10.09 3.68 -10.16
N VAL A 391 -9.25 4.52 -10.76
CA VAL A 391 -9.50 5.96 -10.95
C VAL A 391 -9.74 6.24 -12.42
N GLN A 392 -10.87 6.88 -12.72
CA GLN A 392 -11.17 7.33 -14.08
C GLN A 392 -10.72 8.78 -14.27
N PHE A 393 -9.87 9.00 -15.29
CA PHE A 393 -9.45 10.31 -15.76
C PHE A 393 -10.21 10.68 -17.04
N ILE A 394 -10.74 11.88 -17.09
CA ILE A 394 -11.37 12.44 -18.29
C ILE A 394 -10.58 13.66 -18.74
N PHE A 395 -10.04 13.62 -19.94
CA PHE A 395 -9.23 14.68 -20.53
C PHE A 395 -10.03 15.46 -21.56
N ARG A 396 -9.79 16.79 -21.60
CA ARG A 396 -10.38 17.72 -22.57
C ARG A 396 -9.33 18.70 -23.09
N SER A 397 -9.50 19.13 -24.32
CA SER A 397 -8.67 20.19 -24.89
C SER A 397 -8.84 21.50 -24.14
N SER A 398 -7.74 22.15 -23.77
CA SER A 398 -7.79 23.50 -23.22
C SER A 398 -7.92 24.53 -24.37
N PRO A 399 -8.88 25.44 -24.33
CA PRO A 399 -9.08 26.44 -25.38
C PRO A 399 -7.92 27.46 -25.48
N VAL A 400 -7.08 27.50 -24.45
CA VAL A 400 -5.92 28.42 -24.39
C VAL A 400 -4.58 27.69 -24.55
N SER A 401 -4.61 26.41 -24.99
CA SER A 401 -3.38 25.66 -25.31
C SER A 401 -2.74 26.29 -26.56
N SER A 402 -1.53 26.81 -26.40
CA SER A 402 -0.84 27.55 -27.47
C SER A 402 0.23 26.76 -28.21
N ASN A 403 0.62 25.58 -27.68
CA ASN A 403 1.61 24.69 -28.30
C ASN A 403 1.00 23.46 -28.97
N GLY A 404 -0.33 23.30 -29.00
CA GLY A 404 -1.03 22.29 -29.78
C GLY A 404 -1.41 21.01 -29.01
N THR A 405 -1.02 20.84 -27.75
CA THR A 405 -1.50 19.72 -26.91
C THR A 405 -3.01 19.82 -26.72
N ASN A 406 -3.68 18.69 -26.93
CA ASN A 406 -5.12 18.52 -26.78
C ASN A 406 -5.45 17.10 -26.28
N ASP A 407 -6.73 16.74 -26.22
CA ASP A 407 -7.17 15.42 -25.75
C ASP A 407 -6.72 14.24 -26.63
N LYS A 408 -6.37 14.49 -27.92
CA LYS A 408 -5.98 13.44 -28.88
C LYS A 408 -4.48 13.32 -29.06
N ARG A 409 -3.72 14.40 -28.92
CA ARG A 409 -2.27 14.39 -29.15
C ARG A 409 -1.51 15.41 -28.29
N GLY A 410 -0.20 15.25 -28.17
CA GLY A 410 0.72 16.24 -27.58
C GLY A 410 1.55 15.72 -26.43
N GLN A 411 1.79 16.57 -25.45
CA GLN A 411 2.57 16.32 -24.25
C GLN A 411 1.76 15.64 -23.14
N PHE A 412 2.41 15.35 -22.01
CA PHE A 412 1.85 14.72 -20.79
C PHE A 412 1.47 13.26 -20.97
N PRO A 413 2.43 12.37 -21.28
CA PRO A 413 2.15 10.95 -21.46
C PRO A 413 1.63 10.27 -20.20
N ILE A 414 2.15 10.62 -19.01
CA ILE A 414 1.81 9.93 -17.76
C ILE A 414 1.55 10.93 -16.63
N PHE A 415 0.45 10.70 -15.92
CA PHE A 415 0.13 11.34 -14.64
C PHE A 415 0.48 10.36 -13.50
N LEU A 416 1.29 10.81 -12.54
CA LEU A 416 1.75 10.01 -11.41
C LEU A 416 0.92 10.35 -10.18
N PHE A 417 0.19 9.39 -9.63
CA PHE A 417 -0.75 9.64 -8.55
C PHE A 417 -0.73 8.54 -7.47
N SER A 418 -1.29 8.87 -6.30
CA SER A 418 -1.67 7.89 -5.26
C SER A 418 -3.15 8.06 -4.90
N LEU A 419 -3.75 7.01 -4.38
CA LEU A 419 -5.09 7.07 -3.80
C LEU A 419 -5.06 7.85 -2.48
N VAL A 420 -6.21 8.39 -2.07
CA VAL A 420 -6.40 9.10 -0.78
C VAL A 420 -7.12 8.20 0.18
#